data_964fce75fdab43f9ca4f4156e8780605
#
_entry.id   964fce75fdab43f9ca4f4156e8780605
#
_cell.length_a   1.000
_cell.length_b   1.000
_cell.length_c   1.000
_cell.angle_alpha   90.00
_cell.angle_beta   90.00
_cell.angle_gamma   90.00
#
_symmetry.space_group_name_H-M   'P 1'
#
loop_
_entity.id
_entity.type
_entity.pdbx_description
1 polymer ?
#
loop_
_entity_poly.entity_id
_entity_poly.type
_entity_poly.pdbx_seq_one_letter_code
_entity_poly.pdbx_strand_id
1 'polypeptide(L)'
;MDKERKLIIAGNWKMNKTVAEALDLVRGLKLELASVKEVDIVVCPPFTALSEVSKAILDSNIRLGAQNMSENNVGAFTGEIAAVMLKEFSVRYVILGHSERRQYQKESDALILKKALAVHAASLKPIVCVGETLSEREGGQMETVLQTQITGSLAGLTKDQMEETIV
;
A
#
# COMPACT_ATOMS: atom_id res chain seq x y z
N MET A 1 -15.39 5.20 -22.83
CA MET A 1 -16.10 4.50 -21.74
C MET A 1 -15.31 4.73 -20.47
N ASP A 2 -15.86 5.46 -19.54
CA ASP A 2 -15.24 5.59 -18.22
C ASP A 2 -15.21 4.19 -17.58
N LYS A 3 -14.01 3.70 -17.34
CA LYS A 3 -13.80 2.41 -16.68
C LYS A 3 -14.25 2.59 -15.23
N GLU A 4 -15.38 2.00 -14.87
CA GLU A 4 -15.88 2.05 -13.50
C GLU A 4 -14.81 1.53 -12.55
N ARG A 5 -14.43 2.34 -11.57
CA ARG A 5 -13.40 1.97 -10.59
C ARG A 5 -13.96 0.93 -9.64
N LYS A 6 -13.32 -0.23 -9.59
CA LYS A 6 -13.66 -1.28 -8.63
C LYS A 6 -13.29 -0.82 -7.20
N LEU A 7 -14.19 -1.04 -6.26
CA LEU A 7 -13.92 -0.77 -4.85
C LEU A 7 -12.81 -1.68 -4.32
N ILE A 8 -12.04 -1.18 -3.37
CA ILE A 8 -10.93 -1.90 -2.73
C ILE A 8 -11.12 -1.90 -1.22
N ILE A 9 -11.01 -3.08 -0.61
CA ILE A 9 -10.93 -3.25 0.84
C ILE A 9 -9.54 -3.76 1.17
N ALA A 10 -8.70 -2.89 1.75
CA ALA A 10 -7.31 -3.19 2.07
C ALA A 10 -7.10 -3.27 3.58
N GLY A 11 -6.62 -4.41 4.06
CA GLY A 11 -6.26 -4.63 5.46
C GLY A 11 -4.78 -4.38 5.70
N ASN A 12 -4.42 -3.24 6.29
CA ASN A 12 -3.07 -2.98 6.77
C ASN A 12 -2.88 -3.62 8.15
N TRP A 13 -2.07 -4.69 8.21
CA TRP A 13 -1.84 -5.40 9.48
C TRP A 13 -0.85 -4.69 10.39
N LYS A 14 -0.18 -3.67 9.88
CA LYS A 14 0.87 -2.92 10.60
C LYS A 14 1.94 -3.88 11.15
N MET A 15 2.45 -3.65 12.35
CA MET A 15 3.46 -4.48 13.00
C MET A 15 2.79 -5.56 13.86
N ASN A 16 1.91 -6.38 13.26
CA ASN A 16 1.23 -7.47 13.95
C ASN A 16 1.32 -8.75 13.14
N LYS A 17 1.18 -9.88 13.81
CA LYS A 17 1.16 -11.24 13.28
C LYS A 17 2.56 -11.82 13.01
N THR A 18 2.83 -12.91 13.68
CA THR A 18 3.84 -13.89 13.27
C THR A 18 3.39 -14.62 12.00
N VAL A 19 4.28 -15.37 11.37
CA VAL A 19 3.94 -16.17 10.17
C VAL A 19 2.78 -17.12 10.45
N ALA A 20 2.78 -17.82 11.59
CA ALA A 20 1.72 -18.75 11.94
C ALA A 20 0.36 -18.05 12.09
N GLU A 21 0.30 -16.95 12.82
CA GLU A 21 -0.91 -16.15 13.00
C GLU A 21 -1.39 -15.52 11.68
N ALA A 22 -0.46 -15.15 10.79
CA ALA A 22 -0.77 -14.64 9.46
C ALA A 22 -1.45 -15.70 8.60
N LEU A 23 -0.93 -16.92 8.62
CA LEU A 23 -1.51 -18.05 7.88
C LEU A 23 -2.90 -18.43 8.42
N ASP A 24 -3.09 -18.43 9.74
CA ASP A 24 -4.39 -18.73 10.34
C ASP A 24 -5.44 -17.68 9.94
N LEU A 25 -5.08 -16.37 9.99
CA LEU A 25 -5.97 -15.30 9.55
C LEU A 25 -6.33 -15.45 8.06
N VAL A 26 -5.35 -15.70 7.21
CA VAL A 26 -5.57 -15.84 5.76
C VAL A 26 -6.46 -17.04 5.44
N ARG A 27 -6.30 -18.17 6.13
CA ARG A 27 -7.19 -19.34 5.95
C ARG A 27 -8.65 -18.97 6.24
N GLY A 28 -8.91 -18.26 7.35
CA GLY A 28 -10.24 -17.74 7.67
C GLY A 28 -10.77 -16.82 6.58
N LEU A 29 -9.98 -15.82 6.16
CA LEU A 29 -10.37 -14.89 5.10
C LEU A 29 -10.69 -15.59 3.77
N LYS A 30 -9.92 -16.59 3.37
CA LYS A 30 -10.19 -17.37 2.15
C LYS A 30 -11.54 -18.06 2.20
N LEU A 31 -11.90 -18.63 3.33
CA LEU A 31 -13.19 -19.35 3.49
C LEU A 31 -14.36 -18.36 3.47
N GLU A 32 -14.28 -17.31 4.28
CA GLU A 32 -15.38 -16.36 4.46
C GLU A 32 -15.62 -15.47 3.23
N LEU A 33 -14.55 -15.14 2.48
CA LEU A 33 -14.61 -14.18 1.38
C LEU A 33 -14.56 -14.82 -0.01
N ALA A 34 -14.63 -16.15 -0.12
CA ALA A 34 -14.50 -16.87 -1.39
C ALA A 34 -15.53 -16.45 -2.46
N SER A 35 -16.73 -16.07 -2.05
CA SER A 35 -17.83 -15.66 -2.94
C SER A 35 -17.82 -14.16 -3.28
N VAL A 36 -17.02 -13.35 -2.57
CA VAL A 36 -16.97 -11.89 -2.77
C VAL A 36 -16.22 -11.55 -4.05
N LYS A 37 -16.89 -10.92 -5.01
CA LYS A 37 -16.32 -10.56 -6.33
C LYS A 37 -16.45 -9.07 -6.67
N GLU A 38 -17.28 -8.34 -5.94
CA GLU A 38 -17.67 -6.96 -6.19
C GLU A 38 -16.56 -5.98 -5.82
N VAL A 39 -15.65 -6.40 -4.92
CA VAL A 39 -14.53 -5.59 -4.45
C VAL A 39 -13.20 -6.32 -4.62
N ASP A 40 -12.12 -5.59 -4.72
CA ASP A 40 -10.77 -6.15 -4.59
C ASP A 40 -10.41 -6.23 -3.10
N ILE A 41 -10.07 -7.44 -2.66
CA ILE A 41 -9.67 -7.72 -1.28
C ILE A 41 -8.15 -7.74 -1.23
N VAL A 42 -7.55 -6.89 -0.41
CA VAL A 42 -6.10 -6.76 -0.28
C VAL A 42 -5.68 -7.00 1.16
N VAL A 43 -4.69 -7.84 1.38
CA VAL A 43 -4.05 -8.02 2.68
C VAL A 43 -2.61 -7.51 2.63
N CYS A 44 -2.22 -6.70 3.60
CA CYS A 44 -0.89 -6.11 3.69
C CYS A 44 -0.21 -6.58 4.98
N PRO A 45 0.37 -7.79 5.00
CA PRO A 45 1.07 -8.33 6.16
C PRO A 45 2.43 -7.67 6.37
N PRO A 46 3.10 -7.87 7.52
CA PRO A 46 4.51 -7.55 7.70
C PRO A 46 5.37 -8.25 6.64
N PHE A 47 6.52 -7.64 6.28
CA PHE A 47 7.44 -8.21 5.27
C PHE A 47 7.88 -9.64 5.59
N THR A 48 8.04 -9.96 6.88
CA THR A 48 8.42 -11.31 7.36
C THR A 48 7.40 -12.40 7.05
N ALA A 49 6.15 -12.04 6.75
CA ALA A 49 5.08 -12.97 6.42
C ALA A 49 4.71 -12.99 4.93
N LEU A 50 5.26 -12.06 4.11
CA LEU A 50 4.88 -11.92 2.69
C LEU A 50 5.02 -13.21 1.90
N SER A 51 6.15 -13.92 2.01
CA SER A 51 6.41 -15.16 1.28
C SER A 51 5.35 -16.22 1.57
N GLU A 52 5.06 -16.46 2.84
CA GLU A 52 4.14 -17.55 3.23
C GLU A 52 2.68 -17.15 2.95
N VAL A 53 2.31 -15.90 3.16
CA VAL A 53 0.98 -15.39 2.81
C VAL A 53 0.76 -15.44 1.30
N SER A 54 1.78 -15.09 0.49
CA SER A 54 1.72 -15.20 -0.98
C SER A 54 1.32 -16.61 -1.42
N LYS A 55 2.00 -17.63 -0.90
CA LYS A 55 1.69 -19.04 -1.19
C LYS A 55 0.27 -19.42 -0.74
N ALA A 56 -0.13 -18.96 0.44
CA ALA A 56 -1.41 -19.32 1.02
C ALA A 56 -2.62 -18.75 0.26
N ILE A 57 -2.46 -17.63 -0.47
CA ILE A 57 -3.55 -16.95 -1.21
C ILE A 57 -3.60 -17.29 -2.71
N LEU A 58 -2.69 -18.10 -3.23
CA LEU A 58 -2.56 -18.38 -4.68
C LEU A 58 -3.91 -18.71 -5.35
N ASP A 59 -4.72 -19.56 -4.73
CA ASP A 59 -6.00 -20.04 -5.26
C ASP A 59 -7.20 -19.26 -4.70
N SER A 60 -7.04 -17.95 -4.47
CA SER A 60 -8.09 -17.12 -3.89
C SER A 60 -8.31 -15.83 -4.65
N ASN A 61 -9.40 -15.13 -4.30
CA ASN A 61 -9.71 -13.78 -4.76
C ASN A 61 -8.97 -12.69 -3.95
N ILE A 62 -8.13 -13.07 -2.98
CA ILE A 62 -7.36 -12.16 -2.15
C ILE A 62 -6.08 -11.73 -2.90
N ARG A 63 -5.74 -10.46 -2.81
CA ARG A 63 -4.52 -9.88 -3.39
C ARG A 63 -3.55 -9.52 -2.28
N LEU A 64 -2.25 -9.58 -2.60
CA LEU A 64 -1.20 -9.21 -1.67
C LEU A 64 -0.80 -7.75 -1.86
N GLY A 65 -0.66 -7.04 -0.75
CA GLY A 65 -0.09 -5.71 -0.67
C GLY A 65 1.13 -5.69 0.25
N ALA A 66 2.03 -4.73 0.04
CA ALA A 66 3.14 -4.44 0.93
C ALA A 66 2.86 -3.17 1.74
N GLN A 67 3.41 -3.08 2.94
CA GLN A 67 3.21 -1.93 3.83
C GLN A 67 4.09 -0.73 3.50
N ASN A 68 5.09 -0.91 2.65
CA ASN A 68 6.02 0.11 2.16
C ASN A 68 6.92 -0.49 1.07
N MET A 69 7.66 0.34 0.34
CA MET A 69 8.85 -0.04 -0.42
C MET A 69 9.81 1.14 -0.56
N SER A 70 11.04 0.85 -0.93
CA SER A 70 12.03 1.87 -1.29
C SER A 70 11.71 2.46 -2.67
N GLU A 71 12.08 3.71 -2.89
CA GLU A 71 12.10 4.34 -4.20
C GLU A 71 13.27 3.83 -5.07
N ASN A 72 14.23 3.15 -4.45
CA ASN A 72 15.42 2.61 -5.13
C ASN A 72 15.21 1.16 -5.53
N ASN A 73 15.65 0.80 -6.73
CA ASN A 73 15.52 -0.56 -7.26
C ASN A 73 16.58 -1.52 -6.73
N VAL A 74 17.76 -1.01 -6.42
CA VAL A 74 18.93 -1.77 -5.96
C VAL A 74 19.93 -0.81 -5.33
N GLY A 75 20.76 -1.30 -4.42
CA GLY A 75 21.87 -0.50 -3.89
C GLY A 75 22.18 -0.76 -2.41
N ALA A 76 23.03 0.08 -1.85
CA ALA A 76 23.47 0.00 -0.47
C ALA A 76 22.44 0.69 0.47
N PHE A 77 21.28 0.09 0.59
CA PHE A 77 20.15 0.57 1.40
C PHE A 77 19.75 -0.50 2.41
N THR A 78 20.59 -0.72 3.39
CA THR A 78 20.40 -1.79 4.39
C THR A 78 19.03 -1.69 5.06
N GLY A 79 18.26 -2.77 4.98
CA GLY A 79 16.90 -2.85 5.56
C GLY A 79 15.76 -2.42 4.64
N GLU A 80 16.05 -1.81 3.48
CA GLU A 80 15.03 -1.42 2.51
C GLU A 80 14.58 -2.59 1.63
N ILE A 81 13.36 -2.49 1.13
CA ILE A 81 12.73 -3.48 0.26
C ILE A 81 12.49 -2.86 -1.11
N ALA A 82 13.09 -3.43 -2.14
CA ALA A 82 12.92 -2.99 -3.52
C ALA A 82 11.67 -3.59 -4.18
N ALA A 83 11.18 -2.94 -5.23
CA ALA A 83 10.02 -3.41 -5.99
C ALA A 83 10.19 -4.82 -6.55
N VAL A 84 11.40 -5.16 -7.04
CA VAL A 84 11.68 -6.50 -7.59
C VAL A 84 11.50 -7.61 -6.55
N MET A 85 11.84 -7.35 -5.29
CA MET A 85 11.67 -8.29 -4.17
C MET A 85 10.18 -8.52 -3.88
N LEU A 86 9.36 -7.48 -3.97
CA LEU A 86 7.90 -7.57 -3.77
C LEU A 86 7.22 -8.33 -4.91
N LYS A 87 7.67 -8.12 -6.14
CA LYS A 87 7.13 -8.82 -7.33
C LYS A 87 7.36 -10.32 -7.29
N GLU A 88 8.44 -10.78 -6.69
CA GLU A 88 8.71 -12.21 -6.47
C GLU A 88 7.58 -12.90 -5.70
N PHE A 89 6.93 -12.19 -4.78
CA PHE A 89 5.80 -12.68 -4.00
C PHE A 89 4.42 -12.32 -4.59
N SER A 90 4.37 -11.87 -5.85
CA SER A 90 3.13 -11.47 -6.51
C SER A 90 2.38 -10.33 -5.79
N VAL A 91 3.11 -9.49 -5.07
CA VAL A 91 2.55 -8.25 -4.50
C VAL A 91 1.99 -7.39 -5.63
N ARG A 92 0.79 -6.86 -5.46
CA ARG A 92 0.13 -5.97 -6.43
C ARG A 92 -0.01 -4.54 -5.94
N TYR A 93 -0.15 -4.34 -4.65
CA TYR A 93 -0.41 -3.05 -4.02
C TYR A 93 0.71 -2.69 -3.05
N VAL A 94 1.00 -1.39 -2.92
CA VAL A 94 1.99 -0.90 -1.95
C VAL A 94 1.43 0.31 -1.22
N ILE A 95 1.34 0.22 0.11
CA ILE A 95 0.97 1.35 0.96
C ILE A 95 2.15 2.31 1.03
N LEU A 96 1.89 3.59 0.77
CA LEU A 96 2.89 4.65 0.80
C LEU A 96 2.42 5.82 1.66
N GLY A 97 3.32 6.43 2.40
CA GLY A 97 3.03 7.63 3.18
C GLY A 97 2.01 7.43 4.31
N HIS A 98 1.88 6.21 4.83
CA HIS A 98 1.05 5.95 6.00
C HIS A 98 1.40 6.91 7.14
N SER A 99 0.40 7.39 7.90
CA SER A 99 0.58 8.40 8.95
C SER A 99 1.70 8.06 9.93
N GLU A 100 1.84 6.80 10.30
CA GLU A 100 2.93 6.33 11.18
C GLU A 100 4.30 6.53 10.55
N ARG A 101 4.45 6.31 9.23
CA ARG A 101 5.72 6.53 8.53
C ARG A 101 6.04 8.02 8.37
N ARG A 102 5.02 8.84 8.10
CA ARG A 102 5.17 10.30 8.11
C ARG A 102 5.62 10.78 9.49
N GLN A 103 5.01 10.27 10.54
CA GLN A 103 5.28 10.67 11.91
C GLN A 103 6.62 10.15 12.45
N TYR A 104 6.89 8.86 12.33
CA TYR A 104 8.02 8.19 12.98
C TYR A 104 9.27 8.14 12.10
N GLN A 105 9.13 7.88 10.81
CA GLN A 105 10.24 7.84 9.85
C GLN A 105 10.44 9.16 9.10
N LYS A 106 9.61 10.19 9.39
CA LYS A 106 9.71 11.52 8.77
C LYS A 106 9.63 11.48 7.24
N GLU A 107 8.83 10.56 6.69
CA GLU A 107 8.62 10.50 5.24
C GLU A 107 7.93 11.77 4.75
N SER A 108 8.62 12.51 3.88
CA SER A 108 8.09 13.72 3.26
C SER A 108 7.21 13.39 2.04
N ASP A 109 6.35 14.33 1.64
CA ASP A 109 5.55 14.20 0.43
C ASP A 109 6.41 13.99 -0.83
N ALA A 110 7.55 14.66 -0.92
CA ALA A 110 8.51 14.48 -2.02
C ALA A 110 9.08 13.05 -2.07
N LEU A 111 9.35 12.43 -0.91
CA LEU A 111 9.79 11.03 -0.85
C LEU A 111 8.65 10.08 -1.26
N ILE A 112 7.43 10.36 -0.81
CA ILE A 112 6.25 9.57 -1.15
C ILE A 112 5.97 9.63 -2.66
N LEU A 113 6.13 10.79 -3.28
CA LEU A 113 6.03 10.92 -4.74
C LEU A 113 7.09 10.07 -5.46
N LYS A 114 8.35 10.09 -5.02
CA LYS A 114 9.39 9.21 -5.59
C LYS A 114 9.03 7.75 -5.47
N LYS A 115 8.52 7.33 -4.32
CA LYS A 115 8.06 5.95 -4.12
C LYS A 115 6.86 5.61 -5.01
N ALA A 116 5.88 6.51 -5.16
CA ALA A 116 4.72 6.32 -6.03
C ALA A 116 5.14 6.13 -7.50
N LEU A 117 6.06 6.96 -7.99
CA LEU A 117 6.65 6.81 -9.32
C LEU A 117 7.38 5.47 -9.48
N ALA A 118 8.15 5.03 -8.47
CA ALA A 118 8.84 3.75 -8.48
C ALA A 118 7.86 2.56 -8.47
N VAL A 119 6.74 2.65 -7.72
CA VAL A 119 5.66 1.66 -7.72
C VAL A 119 5.07 1.52 -9.12
N HIS A 120 4.73 2.63 -9.78
CA HIS A 120 4.20 2.61 -11.15
C HIS A 120 5.22 2.07 -12.15
N ALA A 121 6.49 2.47 -12.05
CA ALA A 121 7.56 1.96 -12.91
C ALA A 121 7.73 0.44 -12.80
N ALA A 122 7.42 -0.14 -11.62
CA ALA A 122 7.42 -1.58 -11.39
C ALA A 122 6.11 -2.28 -11.79
N SER A 123 5.12 -1.56 -12.34
CA SER A 123 3.78 -2.06 -12.65
C SER A 123 3.02 -2.57 -11.41
N LEU A 124 3.26 -1.95 -10.26
CA LEU A 124 2.52 -2.12 -9.02
C LEU A 124 1.52 -0.97 -8.87
N LYS A 125 0.58 -1.10 -7.93
CA LYS A 125 -0.45 -0.09 -7.66
C LYS A 125 -0.19 0.57 -6.31
N PRO A 126 0.04 1.89 -6.23
CA PRO A 126 0.23 2.57 -4.97
C PRO A 126 -1.12 2.80 -4.25
N ILE A 127 -1.10 2.65 -2.92
CA ILE A 127 -2.12 3.13 -1.99
C ILE A 127 -1.46 4.27 -1.22
N VAL A 128 -1.71 5.50 -1.64
CA VAL A 128 -1.10 6.69 -1.05
C VAL A 128 -1.96 7.20 0.08
N CYS A 129 -1.43 7.15 1.30
CA CYS A 129 -2.13 7.63 2.48
C CYS A 129 -1.93 9.14 2.66
N VAL A 130 -3.03 9.84 2.88
CA VAL A 130 -3.09 11.24 3.24
C VAL A 130 -3.99 11.42 4.45
N GLY A 131 -3.77 12.45 5.24
CA GLY A 131 -4.62 12.73 6.40
C GLY A 131 -3.92 13.65 7.40
N GLU A 132 -4.73 14.42 8.10
CA GLU A 132 -4.33 15.31 9.16
C GLU A 132 -4.19 14.58 10.50
N THR A 133 -3.42 15.17 11.40
CA THR A 133 -3.34 14.79 12.82
C THR A 133 -4.57 15.33 13.58
N LEU A 134 -4.80 14.82 14.79
CA LEU A 134 -5.88 15.34 15.65
C LEU A 134 -5.72 16.84 15.91
N SER A 135 -4.51 17.30 16.20
CA SER A 135 -4.22 18.71 16.44
C SER A 135 -4.51 19.60 15.23
N GLU A 136 -4.18 19.14 14.02
CA GLU A 136 -4.48 19.85 12.77
C GLU A 136 -5.99 19.88 12.51
N ARG A 137 -6.71 18.82 12.81
CA ARG A 137 -8.17 18.76 12.70
C ARG A 137 -8.84 19.75 13.68
N GLU A 138 -8.44 19.73 14.94
CA GLU A 138 -8.93 20.65 15.98
C GLU A 138 -8.58 22.11 15.66
N GLY A 139 -7.43 22.34 15.02
CA GLY A 139 -6.99 23.64 14.52
C GLY A 139 -7.64 24.09 13.20
N GLY A 140 -8.60 23.32 12.64
CA GLY A 140 -9.30 23.67 11.39
C GLY A 140 -8.41 23.60 10.13
N GLN A 141 -7.30 22.86 10.18
CA GLN A 141 -6.29 22.80 9.10
C GLN A 141 -6.47 21.61 8.15
N MET A 142 -7.52 20.81 8.29
CA MET A 142 -7.74 19.57 7.54
C MET A 142 -7.57 19.77 6.02
N GLU A 143 -8.28 20.73 5.44
CA GLU A 143 -8.22 20.97 3.98
C GLU A 143 -6.83 21.37 3.51
N THR A 144 -6.16 22.25 4.26
CA THR A 144 -4.80 22.70 3.95
C THR A 144 -3.80 21.54 3.97
N VAL A 145 -3.91 20.67 5.00
CA VAL A 145 -3.04 19.47 5.13
C VAL A 145 -3.29 18.50 3.98
N LEU A 146 -4.56 18.18 3.70
CA LEU A 146 -4.92 17.29 2.60
C LEU A 146 -4.44 17.83 1.25
N GLN A 147 -4.69 19.11 0.97
CA GLN A 147 -4.23 19.75 -0.27
C GLN A 147 -2.71 19.69 -0.40
N THR A 148 -1.98 19.98 0.67
CA THR A 148 -0.51 19.93 0.70
C THR A 148 0.00 18.51 0.43
N GLN A 149 -0.53 17.52 1.14
CA GLN A 149 -0.10 16.14 1.00
C GLN A 149 -0.45 15.56 -0.37
N ILE A 150 -1.65 15.82 -0.88
CA ILE A 150 -2.08 15.38 -2.23
C ILE A 150 -1.18 16.01 -3.29
N THR A 151 -1.00 17.33 -3.23
CA THR A 151 -0.15 18.04 -4.19
C THR A 151 1.30 17.54 -4.11
N GLY A 152 1.86 17.45 -2.92
CA GLY A 152 3.26 17.07 -2.74
C GLY A 152 3.54 15.59 -3.06
N SER A 153 2.59 14.70 -2.81
CA SER A 153 2.78 13.24 -2.99
C SER A 153 2.34 12.72 -4.36
N LEU A 154 1.51 13.47 -5.12
CA LEU A 154 0.93 13.01 -6.38
C LEU A 154 1.22 13.91 -7.58
N ALA A 155 1.74 15.13 -7.37
CA ALA A 155 2.09 16.04 -8.45
C ALA A 155 3.19 15.41 -9.35
N GLY A 156 2.89 15.26 -10.62
CA GLY A 156 3.81 14.64 -11.59
C GLY A 156 3.44 13.21 -11.99
N LEU A 157 2.42 12.62 -11.37
CA LEU A 157 1.80 11.41 -11.90
C LEU A 157 1.01 11.76 -13.17
N THR A 158 1.13 10.92 -14.19
CA THR A 158 0.31 11.04 -15.41
C THR A 158 -1.16 10.68 -15.11
N LYS A 159 -2.06 11.00 -16.03
CA LYS A 159 -3.46 10.61 -15.92
C LYS A 159 -3.62 9.10 -15.72
N ASP A 160 -2.95 8.30 -16.53
CA ASP A 160 -3.03 6.83 -16.45
C ASP A 160 -2.50 6.31 -15.11
N GLN A 161 -1.42 6.91 -14.58
CA GLN A 161 -0.91 6.58 -13.25
C GLN A 161 -1.90 6.96 -12.15
N MET A 162 -2.57 8.11 -12.27
CA MET A 162 -3.61 8.51 -11.31
C MET A 162 -4.83 7.58 -11.34
N GLU A 163 -5.20 7.05 -12.51
CA GLU A 163 -6.27 6.06 -12.63
C GLU A 163 -5.97 4.75 -11.91
N GLU A 164 -4.69 4.39 -11.78
CA GLU A 164 -4.23 3.19 -11.08
C GLU A 164 -3.77 3.45 -9.63
N THR A 165 -3.83 4.72 -9.17
CA THR A 165 -3.49 5.12 -7.80
C THR A 165 -4.72 5.12 -6.91
N ILE A 166 -4.60 4.57 -5.70
CA ILE A 166 -5.59 4.65 -4.62
C ILE A 166 -5.14 5.74 -3.64
N VAL A 167 -6.06 6.61 -3.23
CA VAL A 167 -5.82 7.65 -2.22
C VAL A 167 -6.79 7.45 -1.07
#